data_8ff44c962708f3544cfd7c1c46b0bf4d
#
_entry.id   8ff44c962708f3544cfd7c1c46b0bf4d
#
_cell.length_a   1.000
_cell.length_b   1.000
_cell.length_c   1.000
_cell.angle_alpha   90.00
_cell.angle_beta   90.00
_cell.angle_gamma   90.00
#
_symmetry.space_group_name_H-M   'P 1'
#
loop_
_entity.id
_entity.type
_entity.pdbx_description
1 polymer ?
#
loop_
_entity_poly.entity_id
_entity_poly.type
_entity_poly.pdbx_seq_one_letter_code
_entity_poly.pdbx_strand_id
1 'polypeptide(L)'
;MLLLRALLFQLFMIITVIPYAIACLIWAPLPLKWRYKLTSGWPRLMIWGAKWILGLRWRVLGLENLPSGAAVVLSKHQSAWETLFFTAHLPRDVCFVYKKELNRIPFFGWGLALLRMIPINRAKGRDAFEQVVQVGQLRLNEGRWPLLFPEGTRVLPGQSVRYKQGGASLAVRCKAPVIPIAHNAGECWPRKAFVKQPGLITVSIGPLISTEGRTAAAVNKEVETWIETEMRRLNPERYESTTP
;
A
#
# COMPACT_ATOMS: atom_id res chain seq x y z
N MET A 1 18.05 -22.75 7.84
CA MET A 1 16.76 -22.32 8.47
C MET A 1 16.00 -21.31 7.63
N LEU A 2 16.58 -20.16 7.24
CA LEU A 2 15.85 -19.11 6.48
C LEU A 2 15.36 -19.57 5.10
N LEU A 3 16.19 -20.31 4.35
CA LEU A 3 15.80 -20.86 3.05
C LEU A 3 14.61 -21.82 3.17
N LEU A 4 14.62 -22.71 4.17
CA LEU A 4 13.49 -23.62 4.41
C LEU A 4 12.19 -22.86 4.70
N ARG A 5 12.26 -21.83 5.57
CA ARG A 5 11.10 -20.96 5.84
C ARG A 5 10.60 -20.25 4.56
N ALA A 6 11.52 -19.78 3.71
CA ALA A 6 11.16 -19.14 2.45
C ALA A 6 10.47 -20.14 1.50
N LEU A 7 10.97 -21.36 1.38
CA LEU A 7 10.37 -22.43 0.57
C LEU A 7 8.97 -22.82 1.10
N LEU A 8 8.84 -23.01 2.41
CA LEU A 8 7.54 -23.31 3.04
C LEU A 8 6.53 -22.20 2.81
N PHE A 9 6.95 -20.94 2.94
CA PHE A 9 6.07 -19.80 2.69
C PHE A 9 5.68 -19.69 1.21
N GLN A 10 6.63 -19.94 0.30
CA GLN A 10 6.35 -19.97 -1.13
C GLN A 10 5.34 -21.07 -1.50
N LEU A 11 5.53 -22.26 -0.96
CA LEU A 11 4.60 -23.38 -1.14
C LEU A 11 3.20 -23.02 -0.58
N PHE A 12 3.15 -22.48 0.64
CA PHE A 12 1.91 -22.00 1.25
C PHE A 12 1.21 -20.95 0.37
N MET A 13 1.94 -20.00 -0.17
CA MET A 13 1.40 -18.98 -1.07
C MET A 13 0.83 -19.60 -2.36
N ILE A 14 1.55 -20.55 -2.99
CA ILE A 14 1.10 -21.22 -4.22
C ILE A 14 -0.16 -22.05 -3.97
N ILE A 15 -0.20 -22.84 -2.89
CA ILE A 15 -1.35 -23.68 -2.55
C ILE A 15 -2.59 -22.84 -2.27
N THR A 16 -2.44 -21.65 -1.68
CA THR A 16 -3.56 -20.82 -1.29
C THR A 16 -4.02 -19.85 -2.37
N VAL A 17 -3.11 -19.36 -3.24
CA VAL A 17 -3.48 -18.37 -4.24
C VAL A 17 -4.41 -18.92 -5.33
N ILE A 18 -4.21 -20.17 -5.75
CA ILE A 18 -5.00 -20.78 -6.85
C ILE A 18 -6.48 -20.93 -6.45
N PRO A 19 -6.83 -21.63 -5.32
CA PRO A 19 -8.23 -21.73 -4.90
C PRO A 19 -8.84 -20.36 -4.63
N TYR A 20 -8.05 -19.44 -4.07
CA TYR A 20 -8.54 -18.09 -3.78
C TYR A 20 -8.82 -17.27 -5.02
N ALA A 21 -7.98 -17.39 -6.05
CA ALA A 21 -8.20 -16.73 -7.34
C ALA A 21 -9.48 -17.25 -8.03
N ILE A 22 -9.74 -18.55 -7.97
CA ILE A 22 -10.99 -19.16 -8.46
C ILE A 22 -12.18 -18.63 -7.66
N ALA A 23 -12.08 -18.63 -6.33
CA ALA A 23 -13.13 -18.12 -5.46
C ALA A 23 -13.45 -16.65 -5.73
N CYS A 24 -12.45 -15.80 -6.05
CA CYS A 24 -12.68 -14.41 -6.44
C CYS A 24 -13.56 -14.29 -7.70
N LEU A 25 -13.45 -15.20 -8.67
CA LEU A 25 -14.32 -15.21 -9.84
C LEU A 25 -15.75 -15.63 -9.48
N ILE A 26 -15.90 -16.60 -8.58
CA ILE A 26 -17.21 -17.04 -8.06
C ILE A 26 -17.91 -15.89 -7.32
N TRP A 27 -17.15 -15.06 -6.59
CA TRP A 27 -17.68 -13.91 -5.86
C TRP A 27 -17.94 -12.67 -6.75
N ALA A 28 -17.59 -12.71 -8.03
CA ALA A 28 -17.76 -11.58 -8.94
C ALA A 28 -19.18 -10.98 -8.97
N PRO A 29 -20.29 -11.73 -8.91
CA PRO A 29 -21.65 -11.18 -8.91
C PRO A 29 -22.06 -10.54 -7.58
N LEU A 30 -21.30 -10.77 -6.49
CA LEU A 30 -21.65 -10.20 -5.18
C LEU A 30 -21.47 -8.68 -5.15
N PRO A 31 -22.19 -7.95 -4.27
CA PRO A 31 -21.95 -6.55 -4.00
C PRO A 31 -20.49 -6.28 -3.62
N LEU A 32 -19.95 -5.11 -4.00
CA LEU A 32 -18.53 -4.76 -3.82
C LEU A 32 -18.03 -4.95 -2.38
N LYS A 33 -18.84 -4.57 -1.39
CA LYS A 33 -18.53 -4.74 0.04
C LYS A 33 -18.20 -6.21 0.39
N TRP A 34 -19.00 -7.15 -0.10
CA TRP A 34 -18.77 -8.57 0.14
C TRP A 34 -17.57 -9.09 -0.65
N ARG A 35 -17.44 -8.69 -1.92
CA ARG A 35 -16.25 -9.03 -2.72
C ARG A 35 -14.97 -8.61 -2.01
N TYR A 36 -14.93 -7.36 -1.52
CA TYR A 36 -13.75 -6.86 -0.82
C TYR A 36 -13.49 -7.64 0.48
N LYS A 37 -14.51 -7.84 1.31
CA LYS A 37 -14.41 -8.58 2.57
C LYS A 37 -13.89 -10.00 2.35
N LEU A 38 -14.39 -10.72 1.36
CA LEU A 38 -13.99 -12.08 1.04
C LEU A 38 -12.57 -12.09 0.42
N THR A 39 -12.30 -11.24 -0.57
CA THR A 39 -11.00 -11.20 -1.24
C THR A 39 -9.88 -10.74 -0.28
N SER A 40 -10.15 -9.85 0.68
CA SER A 40 -9.17 -9.44 1.70
C SER A 40 -8.80 -10.56 2.69
N GLY A 41 -9.52 -11.67 2.68
CA GLY A 41 -9.17 -12.87 3.44
C GLY A 41 -7.82 -13.46 3.04
N TRP A 42 -7.45 -13.45 1.74
CA TRP A 42 -6.15 -13.95 1.31
C TRP A 42 -4.98 -13.07 1.79
N PRO A 43 -4.98 -11.74 1.66
CA PRO A 43 -4.01 -10.89 2.35
C PRO A 43 -3.88 -11.16 3.84
N ARG A 44 -4.99 -11.35 4.56
CA ARG A 44 -4.96 -11.72 5.99
C ARG A 44 -4.26 -13.05 6.21
N LEU A 45 -4.58 -14.07 5.39
CA LEU A 45 -3.94 -15.36 5.43
C LEU A 45 -2.43 -15.26 5.15
N MET A 46 -2.02 -14.42 4.19
CA MET A 46 -0.61 -14.19 3.87
C MET A 46 0.14 -13.50 5.03
N ILE A 47 -0.45 -12.50 5.66
CA ILE A 47 0.14 -11.84 6.83
C ILE A 47 0.25 -12.80 8.01
N TRP A 48 -0.77 -13.63 8.23
CA TRP A 48 -0.74 -14.71 9.23
C TRP A 48 0.36 -15.73 8.93
N GLY A 49 0.44 -16.22 7.70
CA GLY A 49 1.50 -17.15 7.27
C GLY A 49 2.90 -16.55 7.39
N ALA A 50 3.06 -15.26 7.04
CA ALA A 50 4.32 -14.54 7.22
C ALA A 50 4.73 -14.45 8.69
N LYS A 51 3.79 -14.27 9.61
CA LYS A 51 4.05 -14.29 11.06
C LYS A 51 4.57 -15.64 11.52
N TRP A 52 3.92 -16.72 11.17
CA TRP A 52 4.21 -18.03 11.74
C TRP A 52 5.31 -18.80 10.99
N ILE A 53 5.38 -18.68 9.67
CA ILE A 53 6.37 -19.38 8.85
C ILE A 53 7.68 -18.57 8.78
N LEU A 54 7.57 -17.27 8.49
CA LEU A 54 8.75 -16.41 8.29
C LEU A 54 9.22 -15.73 9.58
N GLY A 55 8.39 -15.66 10.63
CA GLY A 55 8.69 -14.95 11.86
C GLY A 55 8.55 -13.43 11.76
N LEU A 56 7.72 -12.93 10.83
CA LEU A 56 7.47 -11.51 10.65
C LEU A 56 6.38 -11.03 11.61
N ARG A 57 6.79 -10.36 12.67
CA ARG A 57 5.87 -9.69 13.60
C ARG A 57 5.64 -8.25 13.16
N TRP A 58 4.57 -7.62 13.65
CA TRP A 58 4.30 -6.21 13.38
C TRP A 58 3.69 -5.51 14.57
N ARG A 59 3.85 -4.20 14.59
CA ARG A 59 3.13 -3.27 15.47
C ARG A 59 2.70 -2.06 14.67
N VAL A 60 1.62 -1.42 15.10
CA VAL A 60 1.09 -0.20 14.49
C VAL A 60 1.15 0.92 15.53
N LEU A 61 1.67 2.06 15.13
CA LEU A 61 1.72 3.30 15.88
C LEU A 61 0.81 4.32 15.22
N GLY A 62 0.15 5.19 15.98
CA GLY A 62 -0.67 6.28 15.46
C GLY A 62 -2.04 5.83 14.93
N LEU A 63 -2.61 4.73 15.45
CA LEU A 63 -3.97 4.29 15.06
C LEU A 63 -5.02 5.37 15.34
N GLU A 64 -4.81 6.18 16.36
CA GLU A 64 -5.65 7.33 16.74
C GLU A 64 -5.69 8.43 15.68
N ASN A 65 -4.72 8.48 14.78
CA ASN A 65 -4.66 9.44 13.67
C ASN A 65 -5.59 9.07 12.50
N LEU A 66 -6.16 7.86 12.51
CA LEU A 66 -7.03 7.42 11.42
C LEU A 66 -8.39 8.13 11.49
N PRO A 67 -8.83 8.78 10.40
CA PRO A 67 -10.11 9.47 10.38
C PRO A 67 -11.29 8.50 10.28
N SER A 68 -12.44 8.90 10.77
CA SER A 68 -13.70 8.19 10.52
C SER A 68 -14.21 8.35 9.08
N GLY A 69 -13.77 9.40 8.39
CA GLY A 69 -14.16 9.77 7.03
C GLY A 69 -13.25 9.21 5.93
N ALA A 70 -13.53 9.65 4.70
CA ALA A 70 -12.71 9.35 3.54
C ALA A 70 -11.39 10.13 3.58
N ALA A 71 -10.30 9.49 3.15
CA ALA A 71 -8.97 10.09 3.08
C ALA A 71 -8.14 9.44 1.97
N VAL A 72 -7.08 10.11 1.53
CA VAL A 72 -6.07 9.56 0.62
C VAL A 72 -4.89 9.07 1.44
N VAL A 73 -4.50 7.82 1.26
CA VAL A 73 -3.32 7.25 1.93
C VAL A 73 -2.09 7.43 1.04
N LEU A 74 -1.06 8.06 1.57
CA LEU A 74 0.26 8.14 0.94
C LEU A 74 1.28 7.42 1.81
N SER A 75 1.85 6.34 1.28
CA SER A 75 2.69 5.44 2.07
C SER A 75 4.08 5.27 1.46
N LYS A 76 5.07 5.06 2.32
CA LYS A 76 6.37 4.49 1.94
C LYS A 76 6.16 3.20 1.17
N HIS A 77 7.06 2.90 0.20
CA HIS A 77 6.98 1.68 -0.61
C HIS A 77 8.31 0.93 -0.62
N GLN A 78 8.39 -0.18 0.10
CA GLN A 78 9.64 -0.95 0.23
C GLN A 78 9.47 -2.45 -0.10
N SER A 79 8.27 -3.00 0.09
CA SER A 79 8.03 -4.43 0.08
C SER A 79 6.75 -4.80 -0.68
N ALA A 80 6.44 -6.08 -0.76
CA ALA A 80 5.10 -6.56 -1.09
C ALA A 80 4.23 -6.70 0.18
N TRP A 81 4.87 -6.77 1.34
CA TRP A 81 4.21 -6.98 2.62
C TRP A 81 3.20 -5.87 2.94
N GLU A 82 3.58 -4.60 2.76
CA GLU A 82 2.70 -3.47 3.07
C GLU A 82 1.42 -3.46 2.23
N THR A 83 1.45 -3.92 0.99
CA THR A 83 0.24 -3.99 0.16
C THR A 83 -0.74 -5.02 0.71
N LEU A 84 -0.24 -6.16 1.17
CA LEU A 84 -1.04 -7.19 1.85
C LEU A 84 -1.55 -6.68 3.21
N PHE A 85 -0.67 -6.04 3.97
CA PHE A 85 -0.98 -5.53 5.30
C PHE A 85 -2.07 -4.47 5.27
N PHE A 86 -1.97 -3.48 4.39
CA PHE A 86 -2.99 -2.42 4.28
C PHE A 86 -4.35 -2.96 3.85
N THR A 87 -4.38 -3.92 2.92
CA THR A 87 -5.63 -4.58 2.54
C THR A 87 -6.25 -5.38 3.68
N ALA A 88 -5.41 -5.97 4.55
CA ALA A 88 -5.85 -6.84 5.64
C ALA A 88 -6.28 -6.10 6.90
N HIS A 89 -5.64 -4.97 7.23
CA HIS A 89 -5.67 -4.38 8.57
C HIS A 89 -6.12 -2.92 8.63
N LEU A 90 -6.15 -2.17 7.52
CA LEU A 90 -6.74 -0.82 7.58
C LEU A 90 -8.26 -0.91 7.77
N PRO A 91 -8.87 0.04 8.52
CA PRO A 91 -10.29 -0.04 8.89
C PRO A 91 -11.24 0.24 7.73
N ARG A 92 -10.74 0.81 6.63
CA ARG A 92 -11.49 1.09 5.41
C ARG A 92 -10.91 0.33 4.23
N ASP A 93 -11.78 0.00 3.27
CA ASP A 93 -11.38 -0.65 2.03
C ASP A 93 -10.41 0.25 1.26
N VAL A 94 -9.18 -0.21 1.04
CA VAL A 94 -8.19 0.53 0.25
C VAL A 94 -8.37 0.32 -1.24
N CYS A 95 -8.06 1.35 -2.03
CA CYS A 95 -8.06 1.31 -3.48
C CYS A 95 -6.68 1.70 -4.00
N PHE A 96 -5.86 0.71 -4.34
CA PHE A 96 -4.53 0.98 -4.89
C PHE A 96 -4.60 1.64 -6.26
N VAL A 97 -3.79 2.68 -6.45
CA VAL A 97 -3.49 3.17 -7.80
C VAL A 97 -2.39 2.29 -8.39
N TYR A 98 -2.70 1.58 -9.47
CA TYR A 98 -1.82 0.57 -10.04
C TYR A 98 -1.65 0.74 -11.56
N LYS A 99 -0.56 0.19 -12.11
CA LYS A 99 -0.32 0.21 -13.57
C LYS A 99 -1.39 -0.59 -14.31
N LYS A 100 -2.04 0.01 -15.30
CA LYS A 100 -3.10 -0.62 -16.10
C LYS A 100 -2.66 -1.93 -16.77
N GLU A 101 -1.39 -2.05 -17.11
CA GLU A 101 -0.81 -3.25 -17.72
C GLU A 101 -0.94 -4.49 -16.82
N LEU A 102 -1.06 -4.32 -15.51
CA LEU A 102 -1.27 -5.43 -14.56
C LEU A 102 -2.62 -6.13 -14.78
N ASN A 103 -3.59 -5.49 -15.45
CA ASN A 103 -4.85 -6.13 -15.84
C ASN A 103 -4.65 -7.32 -16.78
N ARG A 104 -3.51 -7.40 -17.48
CA ARG A 104 -3.17 -8.50 -18.39
C ARG A 104 -2.71 -9.76 -17.67
N ILE A 105 -2.38 -9.66 -16.36
CA ILE A 105 -1.98 -10.81 -15.55
C ILE A 105 -3.25 -11.56 -15.15
N PRO A 106 -3.44 -12.81 -15.63
CA PRO A 106 -4.62 -13.60 -15.28
C PRO A 106 -4.81 -13.69 -13.75
N PHE A 107 -6.04 -13.76 -13.32
CA PHE A 107 -6.48 -13.79 -11.92
C PHE A 107 -6.11 -12.53 -11.13
N PHE A 108 -4.84 -12.12 -11.10
CA PHE A 108 -4.39 -10.95 -10.36
C PHE A 108 -5.01 -9.65 -10.89
N GLY A 109 -4.88 -9.42 -12.20
CA GLY A 109 -5.45 -8.24 -12.86
C GLY A 109 -6.97 -8.22 -12.78
N TRP A 110 -7.60 -9.39 -12.94
CA TRP A 110 -9.04 -9.54 -12.81
C TRP A 110 -9.50 -9.25 -11.39
N GLY A 111 -8.75 -9.69 -10.36
CA GLY A 111 -9.02 -9.34 -8.96
C GLY A 111 -8.96 -7.85 -8.70
N LEU A 112 -7.94 -7.15 -9.25
CA LEU A 112 -7.84 -5.68 -9.16
C LEU A 112 -9.05 -4.98 -9.79
N ALA A 113 -9.50 -5.45 -10.95
CA ALA A 113 -10.68 -4.91 -11.64
C ALA A 113 -11.98 -5.20 -10.87
N LEU A 114 -12.16 -6.44 -10.39
CA LEU A 114 -13.32 -6.86 -9.59
C LEU A 114 -13.45 -6.08 -8.28
N LEU A 115 -12.33 -5.72 -7.67
CA LEU A 115 -12.30 -4.87 -6.48
C LEU A 115 -12.37 -3.37 -6.81
N ARG A 116 -12.55 -3.01 -8.08
CA ARG A 116 -12.62 -1.61 -8.53
C ARG A 116 -11.44 -0.78 -8.02
N MET A 117 -10.23 -1.32 -8.12
CA MET A 117 -9.00 -0.56 -7.88
C MET A 117 -8.82 0.53 -8.94
N ILE A 118 -7.84 1.42 -8.79
CA ILE A 118 -7.68 2.60 -9.65
C ILE A 118 -6.54 2.36 -10.67
N PRO A 119 -6.85 1.97 -11.92
CA PRO A 119 -5.83 1.75 -12.94
C PRO A 119 -5.28 3.07 -13.48
N ILE A 120 -3.96 3.18 -13.69
CA ILE A 120 -3.33 4.29 -14.37
C ILE A 120 -2.54 3.83 -15.61
N ASN A 121 -2.84 4.43 -16.75
CA ASN A 121 -2.02 4.30 -17.95
C ASN A 121 -1.01 5.46 -18.01
N ARG A 122 0.19 5.25 -17.49
CA ARG A 122 1.21 6.31 -17.38
C ARG A 122 1.67 6.88 -18.74
N ALA A 123 1.48 6.13 -19.83
CA ALA A 123 1.83 6.61 -21.17
C ALA A 123 0.93 7.75 -21.67
N LYS A 124 -0.28 7.91 -21.11
CA LYS A 124 -1.22 8.97 -21.45
C LYS A 124 -0.99 10.29 -20.68
N GLY A 125 0.07 10.40 -19.90
CA GLY A 125 0.46 11.64 -19.23
C GLY A 125 -0.69 12.30 -18.44
N ARG A 126 -1.06 13.52 -18.82
CA ARG A 126 -2.07 14.34 -18.13
C ARG A 126 -3.45 13.70 -18.12
N ASP A 127 -3.89 13.12 -19.23
CA ASP A 127 -5.22 12.49 -19.34
C ASP A 127 -5.35 11.29 -18.41
N ALA A 128 -4.27 10.51 -18.25
CA ALA A 128 -4.25 9.42 -17.30
C ALA A 128 -4.45 9.90 -15.87
N PHE A 129 -3.87 11.05 -15.52
CA PHE A 129 -4.02 11.61 -14.20
C PHE A 129 -5.43 12.15 -13.96
N GLU A 130 -6.05 12.80 -14.95
CA GLU A 130 -7.46 13.23 -14.87
C GLU A 130 -8.39 12.03 -14.59
N GLN A 131 -8.17 10.92 -15.28
CA GLN A 131 -8.91 9.68 -15.04
C GLN A 131 -8.71 9.16 -13.60
N VAL A 132 -7.48 9.21 -13.07
CA VAL A 132 -7.19 8.81 -11.68
C VAL A 132 -7.94 9.69 -10.69
N VAL A 133 -8.02 11.00 -10.93
CA VAL A 133 -8.76 11.92 -10.06
C VAL A 133 -10.26 11.62 -10.09
N GLN A 134 -10.85 11.44 -11.26
CA GLN A 134 -12.27 11.10 -11.39
C GLN A 134 -12.61 9.79 -10.68
N VAL A 135 -11.84 8.73 -10.93
CA VAL A 135 -12.06 7.43 -10.29
C VAL A 135 -11.76 7.50 -8.79
N GLY A 136 -10.72 8.24 -8.38
CA GLY A 136 -10.39 8.46 -6.97
C GLY A 136 -11.50 9.15 -6.21
N GLN A 137 -12.12 10.19 -6.79
CA GLN A 137 -13.29 10.86 -6.20
C GLN A 137 -14.45 9.89 -6.00
N LEU A 138 -14.74 9.03 -6.99
CA LEU A 138 -15.78 8.01 -6.85
C LEU A 138 -15.48 7.05 -5.68
N ARG A 139 -14.21 6.66 -5.49
CA ARG A 139 -13.81 5.77 -4.38
C ARG A 139 -13.94 6.46 -3.03
N LEU A 140 -13.56 7.74 -2.94
CA LEU A 140 -13.75 8.55 -1.73
C LEU A 140 -15.24 8.69 -1.37
N ASN A 141 -16.11 8.93 -2.36
CA ASN A 141 -17.55 9.01 -2.16
C ASN A 141 -18.15 7.65 -1.72
N GLU A 142 -17.56 6.53 -2.12
CA GLU A 142 -17.89 5.19 -1.62
C GLU A 142 -17.36 4.93 -0.18
N GLY A 143 -16.71 5.91 0.45
CA GLY A 143 -16.09 5.78 1.79
C GLY A 143 -14.80 4.94 1.80
N ARG A 144 -14.21 4.69 0.63
CA ARG A 144 -12.98 3.92 0.46
C ARG A 144 -11.76 4.85 0.43
N TRP A 145 -10.58 4.29 0.71
CA TRP A 145 -9.33 5.05 0.75
C TRP A 145 -8.45 4.78 -0.46
N PRO A 146 -8.35 5.73 -1.42
CA PRO A 146 -7.31 5.67 -2.45
C PRO A 146 -5.93 5.62 -1.80
N LEU A 147 -5.11 4.64 -2.18
CA LEU A 147 -3.77 4.44 -1.66
C LEU A 147 -2.75 4.53 -2.79
N LEU A 148 -1.76 5.40 -2.60
CA LEU A 148 -0.67 5.59 -3.53
C LEU A 148 0.68 5.51 -2.80
N PHE A 149 1.67 5.11 -3.57
CA PHE A 149 3.07 5.14 -3.18
C PHE A 149 3.75 6.29 -3.93
N PRO A 150 4.02 7.44 -3.28
CA PRO A 150 4.51 8.64 -3.98
C PRO A 150 5.89 8.46 -4.60
N GLU A 151 6.68 7.52 -4.13
CA GLU A 151 7.96 7.12 -4.73
C GLU A 151 7.79 6.52 -6.15
N GLY A 152 6.63 5.94 -6.44
CA GLY A 152 6.29 5.32 -7.72
C GLY A 152 6.99 3.99 -8.02
N THR A 153 7.85 3.53 -7.13
CA THR A 153 8.55 2.24 -7.15
C THR A 153 8.95 1.85 -5.73
N ARG A 154 9.26 0.57 -5.51
CA ARG A 154 9.80 0.11 -4.23
C ARG A 154 11.24 0.59 -4.06
N VAL A 155 11.52 1.25 -2.94
CA VAL A 155 12.82 1.82 -2.58
C VAL A 155 13.46 0.97 -1.49
N LEU A 156 14.77 0.77 -1.56
CA LEU A 156 15.49 -0.01 -0.56
C LEU A 156 15.56 0.74 0.78
N PRO A 157 15.63 0.02 1.92
CA PRO A 157 15.88 0.64 3.21
C PRO A 157 17.14 1.53 3.19
N GLY A 158 17.07 2.67 3.86
CA GLY A 158 18.14 3.67 3.88
C GLY A 158 18.18 4.59 2.65
N GLN A 159 17.41 4.29 1.62
CA GLN A 159 17.33 5.14 0.42
C GLN A 159 16.09 6.02 0.43
N SER A 160 16.22 7.23 -0.08
CA SER A 160 15.12 8.14 -0.36
C SER A 160 15.13 8.53 -1.84
N VAL A 161 13.94 8.79 -2.39
CA VAL A 161 13.75 9.30 -3.74
C VAL A 161 12.72 10.42 -3.70
N ARG A 162 12.84 11.37 -4.62
CA ARG A 162 11.86 12.46 -4.72
C ARG A 162 10.45 11.93 -4.92
N TYR A 163 9.51 12.41 -4.11
CA TYR A 163 8.10 12.03 -4.18
C TYR A 163 7.40 12.67 -5.37
N LYS A 164 6.64 11.86 -6.10
CA LYS A 164 5.80 12.31 -7.21
C LYS A 164 4.54 12.97 -6.67
N GLN A 165 4.16 14.09 -7.24
CA GLN A 165 3.03 14.90 -6.76
C GLN A 165 1.64 14.27 -7.00
N GLY A 166 1.54 13.18 -7.78
CA GLY A 166 0.25 12.62 -8.18
C GLY A 166 -0.68 12.28 -7.02
N GLY A 167 -0.14 11.78 -5.90
CA GLY A 167 -0.95 11.46 -4.71
C GLY A 167 -1.49 12.71 -4.01
N ALA A 168 -0.63 13.69 -3.77
CA ALA A 168 -1.02 14.96 -3.19
C ALA A 168 -1.99 15.74 -4.11
N SER A 169 -1.75 15.71 -5.42
CA SER A 169 -2.65 16.31 -6.40
C SER A 169 -4.04 15.66 -6.40
N LEU A 170 -4.11 14.33 -6.27
CA LEU A 170 -5.39 13.63 -6.10
C LEU A 170 -6.12 14.13 -4.84
N ALA A 171 -5.42 14.15 -3.71
CA ALA A 171 -6.00 14.56 -2.43
C ALA A 171 -6.52 16.00 -2.46
N VAL A 172 -5.72 16.95 -2.96
CA VAL A 172 -6.11 18.37 -3.07
C VAL A 172 -7.32 18.54 -3.99
N ARG A 173 -7.32 17.91 -5.16
CA ARG A 173 -8.42 18.02 -6.12
C ARG A 173 -9.72 17.39 -5.64
N CYS A 174 -9.61 16.33 -4.85
CA CYS A 174 -10.76 15.67 -4.22
C CYS A 174 -11.13 16.29 -2.85
N LYS A 175 -10.42 17.34 -2.39
CA LYS A 175 -10.64 17.97 -1.07
C LYS A 175 -10.63 16.94 0.08
N ALA A 176 -9.79 15.90 -0.03
CA ALA A 176 -9.67 14.84 0.94
C ALA A 176 -8.37 14.98 1.75
N PRO A 177 -8.37 14.78 3.07
CA PRO A 177 -7.16 14.80 3.86
C PRO A 177 -6.23 13.64 3.48
N VAL A 178 -4.95 13.79 3.79
CA VAL A 178 -3.94 12.76 3.53
C VAL A 178 -3.56 12.06 4.82
N ILE A 179 -3.50 10.73 4.79
CA ILE A 179 -2.91 9.88 5.82
C ILE A 179 -1.50 9.50 5.37
N PRO A 180 -0.44 10.08 5.94
CA PRO A 180 0.92 9.63 5.64
C PRO A 180 1.25 8.38 6.45
N ILE A 181 1.87 7.37 5.81
CA ILE A 181 2.27 6.12 6.48
C ILE A 181 3.74 5.82 6.16
N ALA A 182 4.53 5.62 7.23
CA ALA A 182 5.89 5.10 7.17
C ALA A 182 5.92 3.66 7.69
N HIS A 183 6.85 2.85 7.21
CA HIS A 183 7.08 1.49 7.72
C HIS A 183 8.45 0.96 7.29
N ASN A 184 9.02 0.07 8.08
CA ASN A 184 10.31 -0.56 7.80
C ASN A 184 10.19 -1.98 7.22
N ALA A 185 9.11 -2.28 6.49
CA ALA A 185 8.86 -3.62 5.95
C ALA A 185 9.98 -4.13 5.02
N GLY A 186 10.70 -3.23 4.37
CA GLY A 186 11.84 -3.58 3.51
C GLY A 186 12.99 -4.25 4.22
N GLU A 187 13.14 -4.07 5.54
CA GLU A 187 14.16 -4.74 6.35
C GLU A 187 13.90 -6.25 6.44
N CYS A 188 12.66 -6.61 6.63
CA CYS A 188 12.24 -8.01 6.81
C CYS A 188 11.90 -8.69 5.47
N TRP A 189 11.26 -7.95 4.56
CA TRP A 189 10.84 -8.45 3.26
C TRP A 189 11.31 -7.53 2.12
N PRO A 190 12.62 -7.56 1.77
CA PRO A 190 13.16 -6.69 0.75
C PRO A 190 12.52 -6.90 -0.63
N ARG A 191 12.56 -5.86 -1.46
CA ARG A 191 12.13 -5.92 -2.86
C ARG A 191 12.83 -7.08 -3.58
N LYS A 192 12.04 -7.95 -4.26
CA LYS A 192 12.51 -9.10 -5.04
C LYS A 192 13.27 -10.19 -4.23
N ALA A 193 13.38 -10.08 -2.91
CA ALA A 193 14.05 -11.10 -2.13
C ALA A 193 13.22 -12.38 -2.06
N PHE A 194 13.84 -13.51 -2.38
CA PHE A 194 13.24 -14.83 -2.15
C PHE A 194 13.26 -15.18 -0.66
N VAL A 195 14.38 -14.97 0.00
CA VAL A 195 14.55 -15.18 1.43
C VAL A 195 14.12 -13.91 2.19
N LYS A 196 13.28 -14.07 3.21
CA LYS A 196 12.82 -13.00 4.10
C LYS A 196 13.50 -13.17 5.46
N GLN A 197 13.75 -12.06 6.14
CA GLN A 197 14.38 -12.05 7.46
C GLN A 197 13.30 -11.96 8.53
N PRO A 198 13.32 -12.81 9.58
CA PRO A 198 12.42 -12.65 10.71
C PRO A 198 12.70 -11.31 11.41
N GLY A 199 11.67 -10.70 11.94
CA GLY A 199 11.82 -9.40 12.60
C GLY A 199 10.51 -8.73 12.93
N LEU A 200 10.62 -7.50 13.45
CA LEU A 200 9.48 -6.65 13.80
C LEU A 200 9.32 -5.54 12.75
N ILE A 201 8.21 -5.55 12.06
CA ILE A 201 7.81 -4.48 11.17
C ILE A 201 6.99 -3.46 11.97
N THR A 202 7.45 -2.21 11.99
CA THR A 202 6.69 -1.10 12.58
C THR A 202 6.00 -0.35 11.44
N VAL A 203 4.69 -0.21 11.53
CA VAL A 203 3.87 0.67 10.68
C VAL A 203 3.52 1.89 11.51
N SER A 204 3.92 3.08 11.06
CA SER A 204 3.65 4.34 11.72
C SER A 204 2.70 5.16 10.87
N ILE A 205 1.58 5.54 11.46
CA ILE A 205 0.51 6.33 10.84
C ILE A 205 0.63 7.75 11.38
N GLY A 206 0.89 8.71 10.50
CA GLY A 206 1.08 10.10 10.89
C GLY A 206 -0.22 10.86 11.11
N PRO A 207 -0.11 12.07 11.66
CA PRO A 207 -1.23 12.99 11.75
C PRO A 207 -1.84 13.27 10.37
N LEU A 208 -3.14 13.52 10.35
CA LEU A 208 -3.83 13.92 9.12
C LEU A 208 -3.27 15.23 8.59
N ILE A 209 -2.94 15.23 7.29
CA ILE A 209 -2.50 16.42 6.58
C ILE A 209 -3.70 16.99 5.84
N SER A 210 -4.13 18.22 6.22
CA SER A 210 -5.22 18.94 5.54
C SER A 210 -4.79 19.35 4.13
N THR A 211 -5.74 19.33 3.20
CA THR A 211 -5.57 19.82 1.82
C THR A 211 -6.29 21.14 1.57
N GLU A 212 -7.05 21.64 2.54
CA GLU A 212 -7.88 22.84 2.41
C GLU A 212 -6.99 24.08 2.21
N GLY A 213 -7.29 24.86 1.16
CA GLY A 213 -6.54 26.06 0.81
C GLY A 213 -5.07 25.84 0.40
N ARG A 214 -4.67 24.58 0.16
CA ARG A 214 -3.25 24.23 -0.06
C ARG A 214 -2.97 23.77 -1.48
N THR A 215 -1.75 24.02 -1.94
CA THR A 215 -1.26 23.48 -3.21
C THR A 215 -0.81 22.02 -3.07
N ALA A 216 -0.91 21.26 -4.15
CA ALA A 216 -0.41 19.89 -4.19
C ALA A 216 1.10 19.81 -3.86
N ALA A 217 1.88 20.81 -4.24
CA ALA A 217 3.31 20.87 -3.94
C ALA A 217 3.57 20.99 -2.42
N ALA A 218 2.82 21.85 -1.73
CA ALA A 218 2.93 22.05 -0.28
C ALA A 218 2.53 20.78 0.48
N VAL A 219 1.41 20.14 0.10
CA VAL A 219 0.97 18.87 0.70
C VAL A 219 1.98 17.76 0.44
N ASN A 220 2.50 17.63 -0.80
CA ASN A 220 3.49 16.62 -1.13
C ASN A 220 4.79 16.78 -0.33
N LYS A 221 5.25 18.02 -0.15
CA LYS A 221 6.45 18.32 0.64
C LYS A 221 6.27 17.94 2.11
N GLU A 222 5.12 18.22 2.70
CA GLU A 222 4.82 17.85 4.08
C GLU A 222 4.76 16.32 4.26
N VAL A 223 4.08 15.62 3.33
CA VAL A 223 4.04 14.14 3.31
C VAL A 223 5.44 13.57 3.22
N GLU A 224 6.27 14.06 2.29
CA GLU A 224 7.66 13.61 2.10
C GLU A 224 8.47 13.86 3.37
N THR A 225 8.40 15.06 3.92
CA THR A 225 9.12 15.42 5.14
C THR A 225 8.72 14.52 6.29
N TRP A 226 7.42 14.32 6.53
CA TRP A 226 6.96 13.49 7.62
C TRP A 226 7.40 12.02 7.44
N ILE A 227 7.14 11.42 6.27
CA ILE A 227 7.49 10.01 6.02
C ILE A 227 9.00 9.79 6.14
N GLU A 228 9.84 10.64 5.54
CA GLU A 228 11.29 10.45 5.57
C GLU A 228 11.88 10.72 6.97
N THR A 229 11.32 11.65 7.74
CA THR A 229 11.70 11.86 9.15
C THR A 229 11.34 10.63 9.98
N GLU A 230 10.14 10.10 9.80
CA GLU A 230 9.69 8.92 10.51
C GLU A 230 10.49 7.67 10.13
N MET A 231 10.89 7.52 8.86
CA MET A 231 11.77 6.44 8.42
C MET A 231 13.12 6.49 9.14
N ARG A 232 13.72 7.68 9.32
CA ARG A 232 14.96 7.85 10.12
C ARG A 232 14.75 7.45 11.57
N ARG A 233 13.60 7.79 12.15
CA ARG A 233 13.24 7.39 13.53
C ARG A 233 13.05 5.89 13.68
N LEU A 234 12.46 5.23 12.67
CA LEU A 234 12.22 3.78 12.70
C LEU A 234 13.49 2.95 12.54
N ASN A 235 14.43 3.43 11.73
CA ASN A 235 15.66 2.70 11.36
C ASN A 235 16.87 3.67 11.29
N PRO A 236 17.28 4.29 12.41
CA PRO A 236 18.35 5.30 12.41
C PRO A 236 19.64 4.77 11.78
N GLU A 237 20.01 3.53 12.08
CA GLU A 237 21.24 2.88 11.58
C GLU A 237 21.36 2.80 10.06
N ARG A 238 20.22 2.90 9.35
CA ARG A 238 20.20 2.88 7.87
C ARG A 238 20.42 4.25 7.25
N TYR A 239 20.26 5.31 8.03
CA TYR A 239 20.32 6.68 7.54
C TYR A 239 21.50 7.47 8.10
N GLU A 240 22.15 7.00 9.17
CA GLU A 240 23.35 7.62 9.78
C GLU A 240 24.60 7.52 8.89
N SER A 241 24.66 6.52 8.00
CA SER A 241 25.81 6.29 7.12
C SER A 241 25.84 7.19 5.86
N THR A 242 24.91 8.12 5.72
CA THR A 242 24.81 9.03 4.55
C THR A 242 25.18 10.48 4.87
N THR A 243 25.83 10.74 5.99
CA THR A 243 26.47 12.04 6.23
C THR A 243 27.85 12.00 5.57
N PRO A 244 28.13 12.91 4.62
CA PRO A 244 29.43 12.97 3.93
C PRO A 244 30.58 13.33 4.87
#